data_b69ccdf80e56f7b07d87b1c536586911
#
_entry.id   b69ccdf80e56f7b07d87b1c536586911
#
_cell.length_a   1.000
_cell.length_b   1.000
_cell.length_c   1.000
_cell.angle_alpha   90.00
_cell.angle_beta   90.00
_cell.angle_gamma   90.00
#
_symmetry.space_group_name_H-M   'P 1'
#
loop_
_entity.id
_entity.type
_entity.pdbx_description
1 polymer ?
#
loop_
_entity_poly.entity_id
_entity_poly.type
_entity_poly.pdbx_seq_one_letter_code
_entity_poly.pdbx_strand_id
1 'polypeptide(L)'
;MIRKLFAKLMGSKKKKARKPAAKKPAKKKPASRPKKKGPVRRPKSKSSPKKKAAGKRPAKRSKPEGDQLGEVVAFFRIPVVAVIKVMKGSVKAGDQIWIKGHTTDLKQTISSMQVNHKPIDEARKGDEFGLKISARARRGDRVYRL
;
A
#
# COMPACT_ATOMS: atom_id res chain seq x y z
N MET A 1 -13.55 -38.80 -49.17
CA MET A 1 -13.45 -40.23 -48.68
C MET A 1 -12.29 -40.31 -47.71
N ILE A 2 -12.44 -41.15 -46.71
CA ILE A 2 -11.50 -41.54 -45.64
C ILE A 2 -11.66 -40.61 -44.43
N ARG A 3 -12.61 -40.84 -43.56
CA ARG A 3 -12.88 -41.87 -42.54
C ARG A 3 -11.73 -42.13 -41.57
N LYS A 4 -12.06 -41.72 -40.31
CA LYS A 4 -11.99 -42.51 -39.07
C LYS A 4 -10.65 -42.65 -38.40
N LEU A 5 -10.74 -42.41 -37.13
CA LEU A 5 -10.34 -43.11 -35.90
C LEU A 5 -9.16 -42.42 -35.19
N PHE A 6 -9.37 -41.93 -34.02
CA PHE A 6 -9.02 -42.62 -32.78
C PHE A 6 -9.75 -41.99 -31.57
N ALA A 7 -10.68 -42.77 -31.12
CA ALA A 7 -11.26 -42.61 -29.79
C ALA A 7 -10.34 -43.28 -28.76
N LYS A 8 -10.44 -42.82 -27.55
CA LYS A 8 -10.28 -43.59 -26.34
C LYS A 8 -8.87 -43.76 -25.79
N LEU A 9 -8.55 -42.93 -24.79
CA LEU A 9 -7.95 -43.49 -23.59
C LEU A 9 -8.48 -42.75 -22.35
N MET A 10 -9.43 -43.43 -21.73
CA MET A 10 -9.83 -43.19 -20.34
C MET A 10 -8.66 -43.51 -19.42
N GLY A 11 -8.42 -42.65 -18.49
CA GLY A 11 -7.46 -42.85 -17.41
C GLY A 11 -7.91 -42.13 -16.15
N SER A 12 -9.00 -42.64 -15.57
CA SER A 12 -9.37 -42.31 -14.20
C SER A 12 -8.27 -42.67 -13.23
N LYS A 13 -7.70 -41.73 -12.51
CA LYS A 13 -7.11 -42.04 -11.21
C LYS A 13 -7.59 -41.01 -10.17
N LYS A 14 -8.73 -41.37 -9.55
CA LYS A 14 -9.09 -40.98 -8.21
C LYS A 14 -7.93 -41.32 -7.29
N LYS A 15 -7.28 -40.36 -6.70
CA LYS A 15 -6.53 -40.51 -5.45
C LYS A 15 -7.21 -39.74 -4.36
N LYS A 16 -7.99 -40.48 -3.64
CA LYS A 16 -8.40 -40.47 -2.24
C LYS A 16 -7.70 -39.43 -1.38
N ALA A 17 -8.56 -38.63 -0.77
CA ALA A 17 -8.34 -37.83 0.41
C ALA A 17 -7.57 -38.57 1.50
N ARG A 18 -6.59 -37.93 2.06
CA ARG A 18 -6.15 -38.15 3.44
C ARG A 18 -6.15 -36.82 4.16
N LYS A 19 -7.16 -36.64 5.00
CA LYS A 19 -7.13 -35.69 6.11
C LYS A 19 -6.06 -36.16 7.09
N PRO A 20 -5.18 -35.30 7.56
CA PRO A 20 -4.57 -35.52 8.86
C PRO A 20 -5.33 -34.71 9.91
N ALA A 21 -5.58 -35.44 10.97
CA ALA A 21 -6.33 -35.12 12.15
C ALA A 21 -5.83 -33.87 12.89
N ALA A 22 -6.80 -33.21 13.46
CA ALA A 22 -6.65 -32.22 14.51
C ALA A 22 -5.79 -32.74 15.66
N LYS A 23 -4.74 -32.00 16.02
CA LYS A 23 -4.16 -32.02 17.34
C LYS A 23 -4.33 -30.64 17.96
N LYS A 24 -5.30 -30.52 18.85
CA LYS A 24 -5.34 -29.48 19.88
C LYS A 24 -4.21 -29.77 20.86
N PRO A 25 -3.45 -28.78 21.27
CA PRO A 25 -2.84 -28.79 22.59
C PRO A 25 -3.51 -27.77 23.50
N ALA A 26 -4.07 -28.35 24.51
CA ALA A 26 -4.20 -27.95 25.90
C ALA A 26 -3.90 -26.50 26.33
N LYS A 27 -4.92 -25.98 26.98
CA LYS A 27 -4.88 -24.89 27.96
C LYS A 27 -3.77 -25.14 29.00
N LYS A 28 -2.90 -24.18 29.16
CA LYS A 28 -2.21 -23.96 30.44
C LYS A 28 -2.36 -22.47 30.78
N LYS A 29 -3.24 -22.19 31.74
CA LYS A 29 -3.11 -21.05 32.62
C LYS A 29 -2.00 -21.36 33.61
N PRO A 30 -1.19 -20.42 34.00
CA PRO A 30 -0.95 -20.20 35.38
C PRO A 30 -1.32 -18.80 35.84
N ALA A 31 -1.95 -18.83 36.97
CA ALA A 31 -2.17 -17.72 37.87
C ALA A 31 -0.84 -17.18 38.40
N SER A 32 -0.82 -15.93 38.65
CA SER A 32 -0.55 -15.31 39.97
C SER A 32 -0.01 -13.91 39.79
N ARG A 33 -0.82 -13.04 40.26
CA ARG A 33 -0.55 -11.65 40.57
C ARG A 33 0.21 -11.57 41.87
N PRO A 34 1.20 -10.76 42.06
CA PRO A 34 1.39 -10.08 43.31
C PRO A 34 1.14 -8.58 43.20
N LYS A 35 0.21 -8.13 43.99
CA LYS A 35 0.07 -6.75 44.44
C LYS A 35 1.31 -6.36 45.23
N LYS A 36 1.94 -5.25 44.89
CA LYS A 36 2.64 -4.44 45.88
C LYS A 36 2.38 -2.96 45.61
N LYS A 37 1.72 -2.38 46.57
CA LYS A 37 1.52 -0.97 46.79
C LYS A 37 2.87 -0.32 47.12
N GLY A 38 3.11 0.85 46.55
CA GLY A 38 4.11 1.78 47.05
C GLY A 38 3.83 3.16 46.47
N PRO A 39 3.58 4.18 47.31
CA PRO A 39 3.39 5.55 46.83
C PRO A 39 4.74 6.19 46.58
N VAL A 40 5.11 6.38 45.34
CA VAL A 40 6.27 7.20 45.01
C VAL A 40 5.81 8.60 44.72
N ARG A 41 6.26 9.49 45.59
CA ARG A 41 6.09 10.93 45.55
C ARG A 41 6.53 11.53 44.24
N ARG A 42 5.65 12.34 43.65
CA ARG A 42 5.95 13.24 42.53
C ARG A 42 7.08 14.23 42.95
N PRO A 43 8.16 14.33 42.20
CA PRO A 43 8.95 15.55 42.23
C PRO A 43 8.27 16.58 41.32
N LYS A 44 7.94 17.72 41.87
CA LYS A 44 7.62 18.94 41.13
C LYS A 44 8.85 19.30 40.29
N SER A 45 8.83 19.09 38.99
CA SER A 45 9.81 19.67 38.10
C SER A 45 9.22 20.90 37.43
N LYS A 46 9.80 21.97 37.82
CA LYS A 46 9.97 23.33 37.29
C LYS A 46 9.53 23.49 35.84
N SER A 47 8.62 24.47 35.67
CA SER A 47 8.23 25.08 34.44
C SER A 47 9.44 25.45 33.54
N SER A 48 9.53 24.77 32.42
CA SER A 48 10.39 25.18 31.32
C SER A 48 9.76 26.34 30.57
N PRO A 49 10.53 27.34 30.15
CA PRO A 49 9.98 28.47 29.44
C PRO A 49 9.46 28.05 28.08
N LYS A 50 8.21 28.40 27.83
CA LYS A 50 7.49 28.27 26.56
C LYS A 50 8.26 29.00 25.46
N LYS A 51 9.16 28.32 24.74
CA LYS A 51 9.68 28.82 23.49
C LYS A 51 8.51 28.98 22.54
N LYS A 52 8.17 30.22 22.25
CA LYS A 52 7.27 30.60 21.16
C LYS A 52 7.82 29.97 19.89
N ALA A 53 7.21 28.87 19.48
CA ALA A 53 7.43 28.34 18.16
C ALA A 53 6.93 29.37 17.18
N ALA A 54 7.88 30.03 16.51
CA ALA A 54 7.61 30.90 15.39
C ALA A 54 6.74 30.13 14.41
N GLY A 55 5.54 30.63 14.15
CA GLY A 55 4.61 30.06 13.21
C GLY A 55 5.31 29.84 11.88
N LYS A 56 5.55 28.59 11.52
CA LYS A 56 5.88 28.24 10.15
C LYS A 56 4.68 28.68 9.33
N ARG A 57 4.83 29.82 8.66
CA ARG A 57 3.92 30.26 7.60
C ARG A 57 3.68 29.05 6.70
N PRO A 58 2.43 28.72 6.36
CA PRO A 58 2.18 27.65 5.42
C PRO A 58 2.95 28.00 4.16
N ALA A 59 3.91 27.16 3.80
CA ALA A 59 4.64 27.28 2.56
C ALA A 59 3.61 27.47 1.46
N LYS A 60 3.75 28.52 0.67
CA LYS A 60 2.90 28.82 -0.49
C LYS A 60 2.73 27.51 -1.24
N ARG A 61 1.50 27.02 -1.30
CA ARG A 61 1.16 25.84 -2.09
C ARG A 61 1.51 26.19 -3.53
N SER A 62 2.69 25.78 -3.96
CA SER A 62 3.07 25.89 -5.36
C SER A 62 1.97 25.23 -6.18
N LYS A 63 1.42 25.97 -7.15
CA LYS A 63 0.49 25.37 -8.11
C LYS A 63 1.21 24.19 -8.73
N PRO A 64 0.56 23.04 -8.84
CA PRO A 64 1.19 21.89 -9.48
C PRO A 64 1.48 22.26 -10.94
N GLU A 65 2.76 22.24 -11.29
CA GLU A 65 3.19 22.28 -12.69
C GLU A 65 3.00 20.87 -13.26
N GLY A 66 1.99 20.69 -14.07
CA GLY A 66 1.67 19.43 -14.71
C GLY A 66 0.17 19.15 -14.79
N ASP A 67 -0.18 18.29 -15.72
CA ASP A 67 -1.56 17.84 -15.90
C ASP A 67 -1.94 16.85 -14.80
N GLN A 68 -3.07 17.09 -14.15
CA GLN A 68 -3.58 16.13 -13.17
C GLN A 68 -3.93 14.82 -13.87
N LEU A 69 -3.15 13.79 -13.58
CA LEU A 69 -3.31 12.45 -14.10
C LEU A 69 -4.38 11.67 -13.36
N GLY A 70 -4.36 11.75 -12.01
CA GLY A 70 -5.27 10.96 -11.18
C GLY A 70 -5.10 11.25 -9.69
N GLU A 71 -5.51 10.28 -8.89
CA GLU A 71 -5.36 10.33 -7.44
C GLU A 71 -4.94 8.98 -6.84
N VAL A 72 -4.37 9.02 -5.65
CA VAL A 72 -4.00 7.85 -4.86
C VAL A 72 -5.25 7.28 -4.18
N VAL A 73 -5.66 6.08 -4.57
CA VAL A 73 -6.82 5.38 -4.00
C VAL A 73 -6.44 4.59 -2.76
N ALA A 74 -5.26 3.98 -2.77
CA ALA A 74 -4.75 3.20 -1.64
C ALA A 74 -3.23 3.31 -1.51
N PHE A 75 -2.74 3.03 -0.31
CA PHE A 75 -1.31 2.98 -0.03
C PHE A 75 -0.99 1.80 0.89
N PHE A 76 -0.03 1.00 0.48
CA PHE A 76 0.49 -0.12 1.25
C PHE A 76 1.88 0.21 1.76
N ARG A 77 2.15 -0.08 3.04
CA ARG A 77 3.44 0.21 3.67
C ARG A 77 4.47 -0.88 3.44
N ILE A 78 4.02 -2.10 3.27
CA ILE A 78 4.88 -3.27 3.04
C ILE A 78 4.20 -4.15 1.98
N PRO A 79 4.70 -4.20 0.74
CA PRO A 79 5.72 -3.29 0.16
C PRO A 79 5.22 -1.85 0.05
N VAL A 80 6.15 -0.89 -0.13
CA VAL A 80 5.78 0.53 -0.28
C VAL A 80 5.21 0.76 -1.67
N VAL A 81 3.89 0.62 -1.81
CA VAL A 81 3.16 0.71 -3.08
C VAL A 81 1.97 1.65 -2.93
N ALA A 82 1.82 2.57 -3.86
CA ALA A 82 0.62 3.37 -4.01
C ALA A 82 -0.24 2.81 -5.15
N VAL A 83 -1.54 2.70 -4.92
CA VAL A 83 -2.51 2.42 -5.97
C VAL A 83 -3.05 3.74 -6.48
N ILE A 84 -2.85 4.00 -7.75
CA ILE A 84 -3.23 5.24 -8.42
C ILE A 84 -4.34 4.93 -9.42
N LYS A 85 -5.42 5.72 -9.34
CA LYS A 85 -6.50 5.69 -10.32
C LYS A 85 -6.28 6.79 -11.33
N VAL A 86 -6.20 6.44 -12.61
CA VAL A 86 -6.06 7.39 -13.71
C VAL A 86 -7.39 8.05 -13.99
N MET A 87 -7.46 9.36 -13.84
CA MET A 87 -8.67 10.14 -14.12
C MET A 87 -8.62 10.82 -15.48
N LYS A 88 -7.43 11.20 -15.94
CA LYS A 88 -7.20 11.88 -17.22
C LYS A 88 -5.95 11.36 -17.89
N GLY A 89 -6.02 11.27 -19.23
CA GLY A 89 -4.88 10.87 -20.05
C GLY A 89 -4.48 9.41 -19.91
N SER A 90 -3.23 9.14 -20.17
CA SER A 90 -2.56 7.85 -19.99
C SER A 90 -1.18 8.07 -19.37
N VAL A 91 -0.64 7.04 -18.80
CA VAL A 91 0.68 7.04 -18.18
C VAL A 91 1.44 5.79 -18.59
N LYS A 92 2.75 5.95 -18.82
CA LYS A 92 3.64 4.88 -19.24
C LYS A 92 4.78 4.66 -18.25
N ALA A 93 5.34 3.45 -18.29
CA ALA A 93 6.60 3.20 -17.61
C ALA A 93 7.68 4.15 -18.18
N GLY A 94 8.42 4.82 -17.29
CA GLY A 94 9.39 5.85 -17.65
C GLY A 94 8.88 7.30 -17.51
N ASP A 95 7.58 7.52 -17.40
CA ASP A 95 7.04 8.86 -17.18
C ASP A 95 7.42 9.39 -15.79
N GLN A 96 7.62 10.71 -15.69
CA GLN A 96 7.80 11.38 -14.43
C GLN A 96 6.46 11.83 -13.85
N ILE A 97 6.23 11.49 -12.60
CA ILE A 97 5.04 11.88 -11.86
C ILE A 97 5.38 12.67 -10.61
N TRP A 98 4.44 13.48 -10.24
CA TRP A 98 4.48 14.23 -8.99
C TRP A 98 3.22 13.91 -8.16
N ILE A 99 3.42 13.25 -7.02
CA ILE A 99 2.36 12.95 -6.07
C ILE A 99 2.35 14.09 -5.05
N LYS A 100 1.26 14.85 -5.05
CA LYS A 100 1.09 16.00 -4.18
C LYS A 100 -0.17 15.88 -3.33
N GLY A 101 0.04 15.90 -2.02
CA GLY A 101 -1.02 15.90 -1.03
C GLY A 101 -0.87 17.01 -0.01
N HIS A 102 -1.61 16.90 1.09
CA HIS A 102 -1.51 17.84 2.20
C HIS A 102 -0.13 17.80 2.88
N THR A 103 0.43 16.59 3.02
CA THR A 103 1.73 16.34 3.65
C THR A 103 2.67 15.54 2.75
N THR A 104 2.23 15.21 1.55
CA THR A 104 2.97 14.44 0.56
C THR A 104 3.45 15.37 -0.53
N ASP A 105 4.73 15.30 -0.84
CA ASP A 105 5.36 15.98 -1.97
C ASP A 105 6.46 15.08 -2.50
N LEU A 106 6.13 14.28 -3.51
CA LEU A 106 7.01 13.25 -4.04
C LEU A 106 7.04 13.30 -5.56
N LYS A 107 8.22 13.61 -6.11
CA LYS A 107 8.50 13.51 -7.53
C LYS A 107 9.32 12.26 -7.79
N GLN A 108 8.85 11.42 -8.71
CA GLN A 108 9.60 10.22 -9.09
C GLN A 108 9.27 9.77 -10.50
N THR A 109 10.16 8.97 -11.08
CA THR A 109 9.92 8.27 -12.33
C THR A 109 9.24 6.93 -12.06
N ILE A 110 8.30 6.56 -12.92
CA ILE A 110 7.61 5.28 -12.89
C ILE A 110 8.57 4.19 -13.39
N SER A 111 9.05 3.36 -12.49
CA SER A 111 9.95 2.25 -12.85
C SER A 111 9.17 1.01 -13.29
N SER A 112 8.03 0.74 -12.67
CA SER A 112 7.17 -0.41 -13.00
C SER A 112 5.75 -0.15 -12.54
N MET A 113 4.78 -0.60 -13.32
CA MET A 113 3.37 -0.53 -13.00
C MET A 113 2.77 -1.93 -12.98
N GLN A 114 1.81 -2.17 -12.13
CA GLN A 114 1.12 -3.44 -12.03
C GLN A 114 -0.39 -3.23 -11.87
N VAL A 115 -1.17 -4.03 -12.57
CA VAL A 115 -2.62 -4.15 -12.39
C VAL A 115 -2.94 -5.60 -12.05
N ASN A 116 -3.59 -5.82 -10.93
CA ASN A 116 -3.92 -7.18 -10.46
C ASN A 116 -2.68 -8.11 -10.41
N HIS A 117 -1.55 -7.61 -9.92
CA HIS A 117 -0.27 -8.31 -9.85
C HIS A 117 0.36 -8.66 -11.21
N LYS A 118 -0.17 -8.14 -12.30
CA LYS A 118 0.40 -8.30 -13.64
C LYS A 118 1.15 -7.02 -14.02
N PRO A 119 2.39 -7.11 -14.49
CA PRO A 119 3.11 -5.93 -14.98
C PRO A 119 2.44 -5.39 -16.23
N ILE A 120 2.36 -4.06 -16.31
CA ILE A 120 1.84 -3.33 -17.46
C ILE A 120 2.79 -2.19 -17.83
N ASP A 121 2.85 -1.86 -19.10
CA ASP A 121 3.69 -0.75 -19.61
C ASP A 121 2.92 0.56 -19.72
N GLU A 122 1.60 0.49 -19.87
CA GLU A 122 0.72 1.66 -20.01
C GLU A 122 -0.56 1.48 -19.20
N ALA A 123 -0.97 2.53 -18.50
CA ALA A 123 -2.28 2.63 -17.84
C ALA A 123 -3.09 3.78 -18.42
N ARG A 124 -4.37 3.56 -18.66
CA ARG A 124 -5.28 4.51 -19.31
C ARG A 124 -6.32 5.06 -18.33
N LYS A 125 -7.04 6.08 -18.77
CA LYS A 125 -8.14 6.64 -17.98
C LYS A 125 -9.12 5.56 -17.54
N GLY A 126 -9.36 5.50 -16.24
CA GLY A 126 -10.23 4.52 -15.59
C GLY A 126 -9.48 3.37 -14.94
N ASP A 127 -8.23 3.12 -15.35
CA ASP A 127 -7.43 2.04 -14.78
C ASP A 127 -6.90 2.40 -13.39
N GLU A 128 -6.79 1.36 -12.56
CA GLU A 128 -6.15 1.43 -11.25
C GLU A 128 -4.88 0.59 -11.28
N PHE A 129 -3.74 1.23 -11.06
CA PHE A 129 -2.46 0.54 -11.08
C PHE A 129 -1.66 0.76 -9.80
N GLY A 130 -0.92 -0.27 -9.40
CA GLY A 130 0.04 -0.23 -8.31
C GLY A 130 1.39 0.27 -8.79
N LEU A 131 1.94 1.23 -8.08
CA LEU A 131 3.26 1.79 -8.33
C LEU A 131 4.11 1.71 -7.07
N LYS A 132 5.33 1.18 -7.19
CA LYS A 132 6.32 1.25 -6.11
C LYS A 132 6.80 2.69 -5.98
N ILE A 133 6.67 3.25 -4.77
CA ILE A 133 7.07 4.62 -4.48
C ILE A 133 8.18 4.66 -3.43
N SER A 134 8.98 5.73 -3.46
CA SER A 134 10.13 5.91 -2.55
C SER A 134 9.74 6.47 -1.19
N ALA A 135 8.59 7.14 -1.09
CA ALA A 135 8.12 7.74 0.15
C ALA A 135 6.63 7.43 0.38
N ARG A 136 6.15 7.77 1.58
CA ARG A 136 4.76 7.54 1.94
C ARG A 136 3.84 8.49 1.17
N ALA A 137 2.82 7.94 0.51
CA ALA A 137 1.67 8.66 0.01
C ALA A 137 0.44 8.44 0.90
N ARG A 138 -0.58 9.25 0.73
CA ARG A 138 -1.86 9.11 1.41
C ARG A 138 -2.98 8.97 0.40
N ARG A 139 -4.03 8.29 0.80
CA ARG A 139 -5.26 8.24 0.02
C ARG A 139 -5.81 9.66 -0.18
N GLY A 140 -6.21 9.97 -1.42
CA GLY A 140 -6.67 11.30 -1.81
C GLY A 140 -5.57 12.26 -2.25
N ASP A 141 -4.30 11.85 -2.23
CA ASP A 141 -3.22 12.65 -2.81
C ASP A 141 -3.37 12.70 -4.33
N ARG A 142 -3.16 13.87 -4.91
CA ARG A 142 -3.27 14.07 -6.36
C ARG A 142 -1.98 13.71 -7.05
N VAL A 143 -2.11 13.10 -8.22
CA VAL A 143 -0.99 12.71 -9.07
C VAL A 143 -0.98 13.56 -10.31
N TYR A 144 0.15 14.15 -10.63
CA TYR A 144 0.38 15.00 -11.80
C TYR A 144 1.47 14.36 -12.67
N ARG A 145 1.36 14.52 -13.96
CA ARG A 145 2.42 14.18 -14.92
C ARG A 145 3.28 15.42 -15.12
N LEU A 146 4.58 15.26 -15.09
CA LEU A 146 5.58 16.31 -15.31
C LEU A 146 6.02 16.33 -16.76
#